data_918d6567b316d79c430c674a1cc9f287
#
_entry.id   918d6567b316d79c430c674a1cc9f287
#
_cell.length_a   1.000
_cell.length_b   1.000
_cell.length_c   1.000
_cell.angle_alpha   90.00
_cell.angle_beta   90.00
_cell.angle_gamma   90.00
#
_symmetry.space_group_name_H-M   'P 1'
#
loop_
_entity.id
_entity.type
_entity.pdbx_description
1 polymer ?
#
loop_
_entity_poly.entity_id
_entity_poly.type
_entity_poly.pdbx_seq_one_letter_code
_entity_poly.pdbx_strand_id
1 'polypeptide(L)'
;MKDLEARGFFNLETHPHLRKLLDPKRMLEEWVTHYPITLRPKLKLGRFRADPERLQHTALAPLNAYWGGEPAAEKLTRYLKPAHFTIYTGEPIAKLVAAGRMRAEAAGNVEILEKFWNFHAAHAAKNDAPDVVPPILAYADLLATNDGRNAEAARMIYEQRIEPAFDTTE
;
A
#
# COMPACT_ATOMS: atom_id res chain seq x y z
N MET A 1 1.71 -20.88 -4.32
CA MET A 1 3.15 -21.21 -4.29
C MET A 1 3.58 -21.99 -5.52
N LYS A 2 3.02 -23.20 -5.79
CA LYS A 2 3.38 -23.99 -6.99
C LYS A 2 3.28 -23.22 -8.32
N ASP A 3 2.33 -22.29 -8.44
CA ASP A 3 2.17 -21.45 -9.64
C ASP A 3 3.34 -20.48 -9.82
N LEU A 4 3.84 -19.87 -8.76
CA LEU A 4 4.99 -18.96 -8.81
C LEU A 4 6.31 -19.69 -9.11
N GLU A 5 6.44 -20.94 -8.65
CA GLU A 5 7.56 -21.81 -9.00
C GLU A 5 7.50 -22.21 -10.48
N ALA A 6 6.32 -22.61 -10.97
CA ALA A 6 6.12 -22.96 -12.37
C ALA A 6 6.38 -21.78 -13.34
N ARG A 7 6.16 -20.55 -12.86
CA ARG A 7 6.41 -19.32 -13.61
C ARG A 7 7.85 -18.80 -13.48
N GLY A 8 8.72 -19.53 -12.76
CA GLY A 8 10.14 -19.23 -12.64
C GLY A 8 10.50 -18.06 -11.71
N PHE A 9 9.63 -17.69 -10.76
CA PHE A 9 9.92 -16.63 -9.80
C PHE A 9 10.80 -17.09 -8.63
N PHE A 10 10.81 -18.39 -8.33
CA PHE A 10 11.62 -18.97 -7.28
C PHE A 10 12.47 -20.12 -7.80
N ASN A 11 13.67 -20.28 -7.22
CA ASN A 11 14.45 -21.48 -7.46
C ASN A 11 13.76 -22.72 -6.86
N LEU A 12 13.93 -23.87 -7.53
CA LEU A 12 13.37 -25.17 -7.13
C LEU A 12 14.23 -25.87 -6.06
N GLU A 13 14.73 -25.15 -5.08
CA GLU A 13 15.49 -25.78 -4.01
C GLU A 13 14.60 -26.60 -3.08
N THR A 14 15.14 -27.75 -2.65
CA THR A 14 14.45 -28.79 -1.88
C THR A 14 14.00 -28.33 -0.48
N HIS A 15 14.54 -27.22 0.02
CA HIS A 15 14.23 -26.68 1.34
C HIS A 15 13.41 -25.38 1.25
N PRO A 16 12.18 -25.35 1.81
CA PRO A 16 11.30 -24.18 1.77
C PRO A 16 11.93 -22.90 2.35
N HIS A 17 12.92 -23.04 3.23
CA HIS A 17 13.62 -21.92 3.90
C HIS A 17 14.75 -21.32 3.05
N LEU A 18 15.12 -21.96 1.95
CA LEU A 18 16.20 -21.53 1.05
C LEU A 18 15.67 -21.01 -0.30
N ARG A 19 14.36 -20.81 -0.41
CA ARG A 19 13.77 -20.27 -1.63
C ARG A 19 14.22 -18.84 -1.86
N LYS A 20 15.03 -18.63 -2.87
CA LYS A 20 15.45 -17.31 -3.33
C LYS A 20 14.50 -16.82 -4.43
N LEU A 21 14.05 -15.58 -4.32
CA LEU A 21 13.31 -14.90 -5.39
C LEU A 21 14.30 -14.57 -6.52
N LEU A 22 14.07 -15.14 -7.71
CA LEU A 22 15.01 -15.03 -8.83
C LEU A 22 14.87 -13.71 -9.58
N ASP A 23 13.65 -13.18 -9.68
CA ASP A 23 13.37 -11.95 -10.41
C ASP A 23 12.34 -11.11 -9.64
N PRO A 24 12.79 -10.38 -8.60
CA PRO A 24 11.89 -9.57 -7.78
C PRO A 24 11.26 -8.42 -8.56
N LYS A 25 11.97 -7.86 -9.54
CA LYS A 25 11.46 -6.74 -10.35
C LYS A 25 10.30 -7.20 -11.23
N ARG A 26 10.47 -8.28 -11.97
CA ARG A 26 9.41 -8.87 -12.80
C ARG A 26 8.20 -9.28 -11.95
N MET A 27 8.43 -9.86 -10.77
CA MET A 27 7.35 -10.23 -9.87
C MET A 27 6.56 -9.00 -9.41
N LEU A 28 7.24 -7.92 -9.07
CA LEU A 28 6.61 -6.65 -8.71
C LEU A 28 5.78 -6.10 -9.87
N GLU A 29 6.31 -6.04 -11.09
CA GLU A 29 5.63 -5.53 -12.28
C GLU A 29 4.34 -6.33 -12.56
N GLU A 30 4.41 -7.65 -12.49
CA GLU A 30 3.22 -8.50 -12.68
C GLU A 30 2.19 -8.29 -11.56
N TRP A 31 2.64 -8.23 -10.31
CA TRP A 31 1.73 -8.01 -9.19
C TRP A 31 1.03 -6.65 -9.28
N VAL A 32 1.76 -5.58 -9.56
CA VAL A 32 1.22 -4.22 -9.68
C VAL A 32 0.20 -4.11 -10.82
N THR A 33 0.44 -4.81 -11.93
CA THR A 33 -0.50 -4.86 -13.06
C THR A 33 -1.82 -5.53 -12.69
N HIS A 34 -1.78 -6.61 -11.90
CA HIS A 34 -2.97 -7.38 -11.55
C HIS A 34 -3.67 -6.89 -10.28
N TYR A 35 -2.95 -6.25 -9.37
CA TYR A 35 -3.47 -5.79 -8.09
C TYR A 35 -4.75 -4.95 -8.19
N PRO A 36 -4.85 -3.90 -9.04
CA PRO A 36 -6.04 -3.06 -9.13
C PRO A 36 -7.27 -3.80 -9.69
N ILE A 37 -7.06 -4.89 -10.40
CA ILE A 37 -8.12 -5.64 -11.08
C ILE A 37 -8.59 -6.82 -10.22
N THR A 38 -7.66 -7.52 -9.57
CA THR A 38 -7.95 -8.81 -8.92
C THR A 38 -8.08 -8.75 -7.42
N LEU A 39 -7.25 -7.98 -6.74
CA LEU A 39 -7.20 -7.93 -5.28
C LEU A 39 -7.87 -6.69 -4.70
N ARG A 40 -7.46 -5.50 -5.14
CA ARG A 40 -7.94 -4.23 -4.57
C ARG A 40 -9.48 -4.09 -4.51
N PRO A 41 -10.26 -4.48 -5.54
CA PRO A 41 -11.72 -4.40 -5.48
C PRO A 41 -12.34 -5.27 -4.38
N LYS A 42 -11.71 -6.40 -4.04
CA LYS A 42 -12.18 -7.34 -3.01
C LYS A 42 -11.92 -6.84 -1.59
N LEU A 43 -10.96 -5.92 -1.42
CA LEU A 43 -10.59 -5.35 -0.13
C LEU A 43 -11.50 -4.19 0.28
N LYS A 44 -12.34 -3.68 -0.60
CA LYS A 44 -13.12 -2.47 -0.38
C LYS A 44 -14.17 -2.65 0.71
N LEU A 45 -14.01 -1.92 1.82
CA LEU A 45 -14.95 -1.85 2.94
C LEU A 45 -15.96 -0.73 2.80
N GLY A 46 -15.60 0.38 2.14
CA GLY A 46 -16.50 1.49 1.89
C GLY A 46 -15.83 2.73 1.33
N ARG A 47 -16.68 3.67 0.90
CA ARG A 47 -16.24 4.99 0.45
C ARG A 47 -16.97 6.07 1.24
N PHE A 48 -16.22 7.12 1.58
CA PHE A 48 -16.65 8.15 2.53
C PHE A 48 -16.22 9.53 2.07
N ARG A 49 -16.91 10.55 2.58
CA ARG A 49 -16.50 11.95 2.53
C ARG A 49 -15.97 12.37 3.89
N ALA A 50 -14.82 13.02 3.91
CA ALA A 50 -14.26 13.66 5.09
C ALA A 50 -13.63 15.00 4.73
N ASP A 51 -13.45 15.85 5.72
CA ASP A 51 -12.64 17.06 5.61
C ASP A 51 -11.15 16.67 5.51
N PRO A 52 -10.43 17.07 4.43
CA PRO A 52 -9.05 16.68 4.20
C PRO A 52 -8.09 17.13 5.32
N GLU A 53 -8.23 18.37 5.79
CA GLU A 53 -7.32 18.93 6.81
C GLU A 53 -7.47 18.16 8.12
N ARG A 54 -8.71 17.91 8.52
CA ARG A 54 -9.00 17.15 9.71
C ARG A 54 -8.52 15.70 9.61
N LEU A 55 -8.75 15.07 8.45
CA LEU A 55 -8.41 13.68 8.25
C LEU A 55 -6.90 13.44 8.32
N GLN A 56 -6.10 14.33 7.74
CA GLN A 56 -4.62 14.26 7.80
C GLN A 56 -4.07 14.27 9.23
N HIS A 57 -4.79 14.91 10.17
CA HIS A 57 -4.41 14.97 11.58
C HIS A 57 -4.99 13.81 12.41
N THR A 58 -5.74 12.89 11.79
CA THR A 58 -6.28 11.72 12.49
C THR A 58 -5.17 10.71 12.73
N ALA A 59 -4.93 10.36 14.02
CA ALA A 59 -3.98 9.31 14.37
C ALA A 59 -4.53 7.93 13.98
N LEU A 60 -3.91 7.25 13.04
CA LEU A 60 -4.33 5.94 12.55
C LEU A 60 -3.75 4.76 13.37
N ALA A 61 -2.57 4.91 13.94
CA ALA A 61 -1.91 3.84 14.68
C ALA A 61 -2.75 3.25 15.83
N PRO A 62 -3.45 4.05 16.66
CA PRO A 62 -4.32 3.52 17.72
C PRO A 62 -5.54 2.76 17.18
N LEU A 63 -5.85 2.93 15.90
CA LEU A 63 -6.98 2.31 15.21
C LEU A 63 -6.55 1.10 14.37
N ASN A 64 -5.31 0.65 14.51
CA ASN A 64 -4.69 -0.39 13.64
C ASN A 64 -4.97 -0.12 12.16
N ALA A 65 -4.80 1.14 11.77
CA ALA A 65 -5.05 1.61 10.41
C ALA A 65 -3.79 2.27 9.82
N TYR A 66 -3.71 2.27 8.50
CA TYR A 66 -2.50 2.67 7.76
C TYR A 66 -2.88 3.50 6.54
N TRP A 67 -2.12 4.55 6.29
CA TRP A 67 -2.22 5.35 5.08
C TRP A 67 -1.72 4.59 3.86
N GLY A 68 -2.54 4.53 2.80
CA GLY A 68 -2.18 4.08 1.45
C GLY A 68 -2.27 5.23 0.45
N GLY A 69 -2.08 4.95 -0.84
CA GLY A 69 -2.25 5.90 -1.93
C GLY A 69 -1.55 7.24 -1.75
N GLU A 70 -2.25 8.35 -2.03
CA GLU A 70 -1.70 9.70 -1.97
C GLU A 70 -1.18 10.12 -0.58
N PRO A 71 -1.88 9.84 0.55
CA PRO A 71 -1.33 10.15 1.87
C PRO A 71 -0.04 9.39 2.19
N ALA A 72 0.08 8.13 1.75
CA ALA A 72 1.33 7.38 1.89
C ALA A 72 2.45 8.03 1.08
N ALA A 73 2.15 8.45 -0.15
CA ALA A 73 3.13 9.14 -1.00
C ALA A 73 3.60 10.46 -0.41
N GLU A 74 2.70 11.27 0.15
CA GLU A 74 3.08 12.51 0.85
C GLU A 74 4.05 12.22 1.98
N LYS A 75 3.74 11.27 2.85
CA LYS A 75 4.59 10.89 3.99
C LYS A 75 5.94 10.33 3.58
N LEU A 76 6.00 9.56 2.49
CA LEU A 76 7.22 8.91 2.01
C LEU A 76 8.11 9.83 1.16
N THR A 77 7.53 10.75 0.38
CA THR A 77 8.26 11.54 -0.63
C THR A 77 8.16 13.05 -0.44
N ARG A 78 7.15 13.53 0.30
CA ARG A 78 6.81 14.96 0.45
C ARG A 78 6.55 15.66 -0.89
N TYR A 79 6.20 14.91 -1.91
CA TYR A 79 6.05 15.45 -3.27
C TYR A 79 4.65 15.99 -3.55
N LEU A 80 3.59 15.31 -3.11
CA LEU A 80 2.22 15.71 -3.43
C LEU A 80 1.38 16.02 -2.18
N LYS A 81 0.38 16.89 -2.35
CA LYS A 81 -0.65 17.11 -1.34
C LYS A 81 -1.86 16.21 -1.65
N PRO A 82 -2.31 15.35 -0.72
CA PRO A 82 -3.39 14.42 -0.95
C PRO A 82 -4.72 15.11 -1.25
N ALA A 83 -5.41 14.63 -2.28
CA ALA A 83 -6.79 14.96 -2.61
C ALA A 83 -7.72 13.75 -2.37
N HIS A 84 -7.21 12.55 -2.57
CA HIS A 84 -7.87 11.29 -2.31
C HIS A 84 -7.14 10.50 -1.23
N PHE A 85 -7.91 9.96 -0.28
CA PHE A 85 -7.38 9.28 0.89
C PHE A 85 -7.69 7.80 0.80
N THR A 86 -6.65 6.96 0.86
CA THR A 86 -6.77 5.51 0.98
C THR A 86 -6.32 5.12 2.38
N ILE A 87 -7.14 4.35 3.09
CA ILE A 87 -6.85 3.85 4.43
C ILE A 87 -7.06 2.34 4.47
N TYR A 88 -6.08 1.62 4.98
CA TYR A 88 -6.18 0.18 5.24
C TYR A 88 -6.38 -0.07 6.72
N THR A 89 -7.30 -0.97 7.08
CA THR A 89 -7.54 -1.35 8.48
C THR A 89 -7.82 -2.85 8.61
N GLY A 90 -7.34 -3.44 9.70
CA GLY A 90 -7.69 -4.80 10.12
C GLY A 90 -8.83 -4.85 11.15
N GLU A 91 -9.36 -3.69 11.53
CA GLU A 91 -10.39 -3.54 12.56
C GLU A 91 -11.73 -3.09 11.97
N PRO A 92 -12.85 -3.27 12.69
CA PRO A 92 -14.13 -2.71 12.29
C PRO A 92 -14.06 -1.21 12.06
N ILE A 93 -14.57 -0.74 10.91
CA ILE A 93 -14.41 0.64 10.44
C ILE A 93 -15.14 1.69 11.29
N ALA A 94 -16.05 1.29 12.18
CA ALA A 94 -16.88 2.24 12.94
C ALA A 94 -16.07 3.26 13.76
N LYS A 95 -14.99 2.80 14.43
CA LYS A 95 -14.10 3.67 15.19
C LYS A 95 -13.33 4.63 14.30
N LEU A 96 -12.86 4.14 13.15
CA LEU A 96 -12.15 4.95 12.17
C LEU A 96 -13.06 6.01 11.55
N VAL A 97 -14.27 5.64 11.16
CA VAL A 97 -15.29 6.55 10.61
C VAL A 97 -15.64 7.64 11.62
N ALA A 98 -15.82 7.27 12.90
CA ALA A 98 -16.10 8.23 13.98
C ALA A 98 -14.93 9.19 14.22
N ALA A 99 -13.70 8.67 14.31
CA ALA A 99 -12.49 9.48 14.54
C ALA A 99 -12.24 10.48 13.40
N GLY A 100 -12.39 10.06 12.16
CA GLY A 100 -12.27 10.91 10.97
C GLY A 100 -13.50 11.77 10.68
N ARG A 101 -14.59 11.63 11.45
CA ARG A 101 -15.90 12.24 11.18
C ARG A 101 -16.34 12.06 9.73
N MET A 102 -16.20 10.84 9.25
CA MET A 102 -16.49 10.49 7.87
C MET A 102 -17.98 10.22 7.68
N ARG A 103 -18.50 10.59 6.50
CA ARG A 103 -19.86 10.30 6.08
C ARG A 103 -19.83 9.38 4.87
N ALA A 104 -20.64 8.33 4.87
CA ALA A 104 -20.75 7.43 3.73
C ALA A 104 -21.22 8.19 2.49
N GLU A 105 -20.45 8.11 1.41
CA GLU A 105 -20.73 8.81 0.15
C GLU A 105 -20.02 8.11 -1.01
N ALA A 106 -20.79 7.70 -2.03
CA ALA A 106 -20.26 6.93 -3.16
C ALA A 106 -19.18 7.68 -3.96
N ALA A 107 -19.27 9.01 -4.06
CA ALA A 107 -18.28 9.87 -4.69
C ALA A 107 -17.35 10.56 -3.66
N GLY A 108 -17.22 9.98 -2.46
CA GLY A 108 -16.40 10.53 -1.40
C GLY A 108 -14.90 10.50 -1.73
N ASN A 109 -14.14 11.29 -1.01
CA ASN A 109 -12.69 11.41 -1.16
C ASN A 109 -11.88 10.42 -0.33
N VAL A 110 -12.53 9.55 0.47
CA VAL A 110 -11.88 8.54 1.31
C VAL A 110 -12.33 7.16 0.89
N GLU A 111 -11.39 6.25 0.66
CA GLU A 111 -11.64 4.83 0.45
C GLU A 111 -11.02 4.03 1.59
N ILE A 112 -11.82 3.17 2.22
CA ILE A 112 -11.34 2.28 3.29
C ILE A 112 -11.27 0.87 2.73
N LEU A 113 -10.11 0.24 2.90
CA LEU A 113 -9.79 -1.10 2.42
C LEU A 113 -9.41 -2.01 3.60
N GLU A 114 -9.67 -3.29 3.44
CA GLU A 114 -9.24 -4.32 4.38
C GLU A 114 -7.72 -4.53 4.31
N LYS A 115 -7.07 -4.55 5.48
CA LYS A 115 -5.67 -4.93 5.60
C LYS A 115 -5.51 -6.43 5.39
N PHE A 116 -4.78 -6.82 4.37
CA PHE A 116 -4.62 -8.23 3.97
C PHE A 116 -3.26 -8.85 4.36
N TRP A 117 -2.33 -8.06 4.90
CA TRP A 117 -1.03 -8.55 5.37
C TRP A 117 -1.01 -8.69 6.89
N ASN A 118 -0.26 -9.68 7.38
CA ASN A 118 -0.12 -10.00 8.80
C ASN A 118 1.34 -9.97 9.30
N PHE A 119 2.28 -9.68 8.42
CA PHE A 119 3.66 -9.51 8.84
C PHE A 119 3.81 -8.18 9.57
N HIS A 120 4.41 -8.24 10.76
CA HIS A 120 4.96 -7.03 11.38
C HIS A 120 6.12 -6.61 10.48
N ALA A 121 5.96 -5.45 9.83
CA ALA A 121 6.97 -4.96 8.94
C ALA A 121 8.28 -4.76 9.72
N ALA A 122 9.15 -5.77 9.72
CA ALA A 122 10.55 -5.57 10.09
C ALA A 122 11.17 -4.45 9.22
N HIS A 123 10.54 -4.15 8.09
CA HIS A 123 10.79 -3.00 7.25
C HIS A 123 10.18 -1.70 7.78
N ALA A 124 9.23 -1.73 8.72
CA ALA A 124 8.78 -0.52 9.45
C ALA A 124 9.91 0.07 10.30
N ALA A 125 10.90 -0.72 10.71
CA ALA A 125 12.08 -0.22 11.43
C ALA A 125 12.96 0.73 10.60
N LYS A 126 12.81 0.73 9.26
CA LYS A 126 13.44 1.68 8.34
C LYS A 126 12.48 2.73 7.79
N ASN A 127 11.19 2.65 8.13
CA ASN A 127 10.19 3.62 7.69
C ASN A 127 10.06 4.71 8.76
N ASP A 128 10.41 5.94 8.41
CA ASP A 128 10.16 7.15 9.20
C ASP A 128 8.66 7.44 9.40
N ALA A 129 7.78 6.59 8.88
CA ALA A 129 6.32 6.73 8.91
C ALA A 129 5.64 5.40 9.29
N PRO A 130 5.47 5.11 10.60
CA PRO A 130 4.94 3.83 11.10
C PRO A 130 3.46 3.60 10.78
N ASP A 131 2.73 4.64 10.41
CA ASP A 131 1.31 4.63 10.04
C ASP A 131 1.07 4.55 8.52
N VAL A 132 2.08 4.14 7.77
CA VAL A 132 2.03 4.00 6.30
C VAL A 132 2.11 2.52 5.91
N VAL A 133 1.37 2.14 4.87
CA VAL A 133 1.45 0.81 4.26
C VAL A 133 2.87 0.51 3.74
N PRO A 134 3.21 -0.76 3.49
CA PRO A 134 4.47 -1.09 2.81
C PRO A 134 4.67 -0.28 1.53
N PRO A 135 5.87 0.23 1.22
CA PRO A 135 6.13 1.05 0.03
C PRO A 135 5.65 0.45 -1.28
N ILE A 136 5.76 -0.87 -1.42
CA ILE A 136 5.24 -1.62 -2.58
C ILE A 136 3.73 -1.43 -2.76
N LEU A 137 2.96 -1.42 -1.67
CA LEU A 137 1.51 -1.24 -1.72
C LEU A 137 1.13 0.21 -2.04
N ALA A 138 1.84 1.19 -1.45
CA ALA A 138 1.66 2.59 -1.81
C ALA A 138 1.94 2.84 -3.30
N TYR A 139 3.02 2.25 -3.81
CA TYR A 139 3.37 2.28 -5.24
C TYR A 139 2.25 1.72 -6.12
N ALA A 140 1.72 0.55 -5.78
CA ALA A 140 0.62 -0.08 -6.54
C ALA A 140 -0.68 0.74 -6.50
N ASP A 141 -1.02 1.31 -5.33
CA ASP A 141 -2.20 2.18 -5.18
C ASP A 141 -2.12 3.42 -6.08
N LEU A 142 -0.95 4.06 -6.15
CA LEU A 142 -0.73 5.24 -6.97
C LEU A 142 -0.85 4.94 -8.46
N LEU A 143 -0.22 3.86 -8.92
CA LEU A 143 -0.29 3.44 -10.33
C LEU A 143 -1.72 3.06 -10.75
N ALA A 144 -2.50 2.49 -9.82
CA ALA A 144 -3.90 2.13 -10.07
C ALA A 144 -4.81 3.33 -10.37
N THR A 145 -4.38 4.56 -10.07
CA THR A 145 -5.18 5.77 -10.31
C THR A 145 -5.15 6.26 -11.74
N ASN A 146 -4.17 5.86 -12.54
CA ASN A 146 -3.89 6.39 -13.89
C ASN A 146 -3.74 7.94 -13.94
N ASP A 147 -3.31 8.54 -12.85
CA ASP A 147 -3.03 9.97 -12.73
C ASP A 147 -1.55 10.24 -12.88
N GLY A 148 -1.15 11.23 -13.71
CA GLY A 148 0.26 11.51 -14.00
C GLY A 148 1.04 12.01 -12.78
N ARG A 149 0.41 12.77 -11.88
CA ARG A 149 1.02 13.24 -10.63
C ARG A 149 1.27 12.08 -9.67
N ASN A 150 0.33 11.14 -9.61
CA ASN A 150 0.46 9.94 -8.80
C ASN A 150 1.51 8.98 -9.38
N ALA A 151 1.62 8.89 -10.69
CA ALA A 151 2.67 8.11 -11.36
C ALA A 151 4.07 8.65 -11.04
N GLU A 152 4.24 9.98 -10.98
CA GLU A 152 5.52 10.60 -10.59
C GLU A 152 5.85 10.30 -9.12
N ALA A 153 4.89 10.43 -8.21
CA ALA A 153 5.07 10.05 -6.82
C ALA A 153 5.41 8.56 -6.65
N ALA A 154 4.77 7.69 -7.44
CA ALA A 154 5.07 6.26 -7.48
C ALA A 154 6.52 6.02 -7.93
N ARG A 155 6.99 6.69 -8.98
CA ARG A 155 8.39 6.61 -9.44
C ARG A 155 9.36 6.96 -8.31
N MET A 156 9.11 8.05 -7.57
CA MET A 156 9.94 8.45 -6.44
C MET A 156 9.97 7.38 -5.34
N ILE A 157 8.82 6.78 -5.00
CA ILE A 157 8.77 5.68 -4.03
C ILE A 157 9.57 4.47 -4.52
N TYR A 158 9.46 4.12 -5.80
CA TYR A 158 10.21 3.02 -6.39
C TYR A 158 11.72 3.25 -6.24
N GLU A 159 12.23 4.37 -6.72
CA GLU A 159 13.66 4.71 -6.69
C GLU A 159 14.23 4.81 -5.27
N GLN A 160 13.48 5.37 -4.33
CA GLN A 160 13.98 5.65 -2.98
C GLN A 160 13.81 4.50 -2.00
N ARG A 161 12.81 3.63 -2.19
CA ARG A 161 12.39 2.66 -1.17
C ARG A 161 12.29 1.21 -1.66
N ILE A 162 12.03 0.99 -2.95
CA ILE A 162 11.80 -0.37 -3.49
C ILE A 162 13.06 -0.89 -4.18
N GLU A 163 13.59 -0.16 -5.13
CA GLU A 163 14.78 -0.56 -5.89
C GLU A 163 15.99 -0.87 -5.01
N PRO A 164 16.35 -0.04 -3.99
CA PRO A 164 17.47 -0.35 -3.11
C PRO A 164 17.29 -1.64 -2.28
N ALA A 165 16.04 -2.07 -2.07
CA ALA A 165 15.77 -3.31 -1.34
C ALA A 165 16.05 -4.56 -2.19
N PHE A 166 16.01 -4.44 -3.52
CA PHE A 166 16.38 -5.55 -4.41
C PHE A 166 17.88 -5.79 -4.43
N ASP A 167 18.69 -4.73 -4.37
CA ASP A 167 20.16 -4.79 -4.38
C ASP A 167 20.74 -5.36 -3.09
N THR A 168 19.99 -5.30 -1.99
CA THR A 168 20.43 -5.79 -0.67
C THR A 168 20.23 -7.30 -0.49
N THR A 169 19.64 -7.98 -1.48
CA THR A 169 19.25 -9.40 -1.40
C THR A 169 20.24 -10.34 -2.11
N GLU A 170 21.41 -9.83 -2.55
CA GLU A 170 22.52 -10.64 -3.09
C GLU A 170 23.34 -11.35 -2.01
#